data_9685a437f0ffe64c7658bbdbf68165a9
#
_entry.id   9685a437f0ffe64c7658bbdbf68165a9
#
_cell.length_a   1.000
_cell.length_b   1.000
_cell.length_c   1.000
_cell.angle_alpha   90.00
_cell.angle_beta   90.00
_cell.angle_gamma   90.00
#
_symmetry.space_group_name_H-M   'P 1'
#
loop_
_entity.id
_entity.type
_entity.pdbx_description
1 polymer ?
#
loop_
_entity_poly.entity_id
_entity_poly.type
_entity_poly.pdbx_seq_one_letter_code
_entity_poly.pdbx_strand_id
1 'polypeptide(L)'
;DLKVTGLEVAEELCQIVSNKGGKVINSNMTNIPLKDNSFDNIICIAVYHHLDNNNDRKKALQEMYRILKPGGQVFIQVWAMEQPINSRRKFTKRDEMVPWKNKDGTILDRYYHIYPKGELEKEINLLEPNFEIKQVIYEEGNWINTLSKSF
;
A
#
# COMPACT_ATOMS: atom_id res chain seq x y z
N ASP A 1 18.27 -10.93 -13.24
CA ASP A 1 16.94 -10.50 -13.71
C ASP A 1 15.99 -10.34 -12.52
N LEU A 2 15.26 -9.22 -12.46
CA LEU A 2 14.29 -8.95 -11.42
C LEU A 2 13.04 -9.83 -11.66
N LYS A 3 12.64 -10.63 -10.64
CA LYS A 3 11.40 -11.41 -10.68
C LYS A 3 10.30 -10.64 -9.94
N VAL A 4 9.28 -10.20 -10.66
CA VAL A 4 8.17 -9.43 -10.11
C VAL A 4 6.90 -10.29 -10.08
N THR A 5 6.14 -10.18 -8.98
CA THR A 5 4.80 -10.77 -8.85
C THR A 5 3.86 -9.68 -8.36
N GLY A 6 2.78 -9.42 -9.10
CA GLY A 6 1.72 -8.52 -8.71
C GLY A 6 0.72 -9.18 -7.75
N LEU A 7 0.07 -8.38 -6.91
CA LEU A 7 -1.10 -8.76 -6.14
C LEU A 7 -2.23 -7.79 -6.49
N GLU A 8 -3.38 -8.30 -6.88
CA GLU A 8 -4.51 -7.50 -7.35
C GLU A 8 -5.83 -8.17 -7.00
N VAL A 9 -6.82 -7.41 -6.55
CA VAL A 9 -8.15 -7.93 -6.20
C VAL A 9 -9.11 -7.98 -7.39
N ALA A 10 -8.92 -7.09 -8.38
CA ALA A 10 -9.77 -7.03 -9.56
C ALA A 10 -9.34 -8.09 -10.58
N GLU A 11 -10.22 -9.03 -10.86
CA GLU A 11 -9.94 -10.14 -11.77
C GLU A 11 -9.61 -9.67 -13.19
N GLU A 12 -10.30 -8.64 -13.68
CA GLU A 12 -10.06 -8.06 -15.00
C GLU A 12 -8.66 -7.47 -15.13
N LEU A 13 -8.15 -6.83 -14.06
CA LEU A 13 -6.77 -6.31 -14.04
C LEU A 13 -5.76 -7.45 -13.99
N CYS A 14 -6.05 -8.53 -13.26
CA CYS A 14 -5.22 -9.73 -13.26
C CYS A 14 -5.11 -10.34 -14.67
N GLN A 15 -6.22 -10.43 -15.40
CA GLN A 15 -6.24 -10.93 -16.78
C GLN A 15 -5.39 -10.03 -17.71
N ILE A 16 -5.49 -8.70 -17.58
CA ILE A 16 -4.67 -7.76 -18.37
C ILE A 16 -3.18 -7.99 -18.12
N VAL A 17 -2.78 -8.14 -16.84
CA VAL A 17 -1.38 -8.39 -16.49
C VAL A 17 -0.90 -9.71 -17.04
N SER A 18 -1.69 -10.79 -16.88
CA SER A 18 -1.37 -12.13 -17.38
C SER A 18 -1.25 -12.17 -18.90
N ASN A 19 -2.15 -11.49 -19.63
CA ASN A 19 -2.10 -11.40 -21.08
C ASN A 19 -0.84 -10.67 -21.60
N LYS A 20 -0.23 -9.81 -20.77
CA LYS A 20 1.05 -9.14 -21.05
C LYS A 20 2.27 -9.96 -20.61
N GLY A 21 2.07 -11.19 -20.15
CA GLY A 21 3.14 -12.08 -19.67
C GLY A 21 3.61 -11.77 -18.25
N GLY A 22 2.90 -10.90 -17.50
CA GLY A 22 3.20 -10.61 -16.11
C GLY A 22 2.68 -11.71 -15.18
N LYS A 23 3.38 -11.91 -14.06
CA LYS A 23 2.92 -12.79 -12.98
C LYS A 23 2.07 -11.99 -12.00
N VAL A 24 0.85 -12.44 -11.74
CA VAL A 24 -0.08 -11.78 -10.81
C VAL A 24 -0.87 -12.81 -10.02
N ILE A 25 -1.22 -12.48 -8.80
CA ILE A 25 -2.07 -13.27 -7.90
C ILE A 25 -3.33 -12.45 -7.64
N ASN A 26 -4.50 -13.05 -7.94
CA ASN A 26 -5.79 -12.46 -7.62
C ASN A 26 -6.10 -12.73 -6.14
N SER A 27 -5.84 -11.77 -5.29
CA SER A 27 -6.12 -11.86 -3.85
C SER A 27 -6.08 -10.50 -3.17
N ASN A 28 -6.58 -10.46 -1.93
CA ASN A 28 -6.55 -9.28 -1.08
C ASN A 28 -5.22 -9.21 -0.30
N MET A 29 -4.71 -8.00 -0.08
CA MET A 29 -3.49 -7.77 0.69
C MET A 29 -3.62 -8.10 2.20
N THR A 30 -4.83 -8.34 2.68
CA THR A 30 -5.10 -8.81 4.06
C THR A 30 -5.04 -10.33 4.22
N ASN A 31 -4.89 -11.07 3.11
CA ASN A 31 -4.76 -12.53 3.10
C ASN A 31 -4.03 -12.95 1.83
N ILE A 32 -2.69 -12.93 1.84
CA ILE A 32 -1.86 -13.18 0.67
C ILE A 32 -1.53 -14.68 0.58
N PRO A 33 -1.97 -15.40 -0.48
CA PRO A 33 -1.75 -16.84 -0.62
C PRO A 33 -0.32 -17.19 -1.04
N LEU A 34 0.65 -16.72 -0.30
CA LEU A 34 2.07 -16.92 -0.50
C LEU A 34 2.74 -17.42 0.78
N LYS A 35 3.83 -18.14 0.64
CA LYS A 35 4.60 -18.66 1.77
C LYS A 35 5.31 -17.53 2.52
N ASP A 36 5.55 -17.75 3.80
CA ASP A 36 6.40 -16.88 4.61
C ASP A 36 7.80 -16.74 4.00
N ASN A 37 8.42 -15.59 4.18
CA ASN A 37 9.79 -15.32 3.77
C ASN A 37 10.08 -15.63 2.28
N SER A 38 9.15 -15.26 1.38
CA SER A 38 9.24 -15.59 -0.04
C SER A 38 9.71 -14.44 -0.93
N PHE A 39 9.71 -13.20 -0.43
CA PHE A 39 10.10 -12.03 -1.20
C PHE A 39 11.24 -11.25 -0.53
N ASP A 40 12.17 -10.75 -1.35
CA ASP A 40 13.26 -9.91 -0.91
C ASP A 40 12.80 -8.46 -0.68
N ASN A 41 11.86 -7.98 -1.50
CA ASN A 41 11.33 -6.62 -1.42
C ASN A 41 9.83 -6.62 -1.75
N ILE A 42 9.11 -5.66 -1.16
CA ILE A 42 7.69 -5.39 -1.42
C ILE A 42 7.53 -3.91 -1.75
N ILE A 43 6.71 -3.62 -2.77
CA ILE A 43 6.32 -2.27 -3.15
C ILE A 43 4.82 -2.15 -2.99
N CYS A 44 4.36 -1.17 -2.19
CA CYS A 44 2.96 -0.86 -1.95
C CYS A 44 2.73 0.65 -2.16
N ILE A 45 2.45 1.04 -3.41
CA ILE A 45 2.30 2.44 -3.81
C ILE A 45 0.84 2.74 -4.08
N ALA A 46 0.26 3.69 -3.33
CA ALA A 46 -1.10 4.19 -3.52
C ALA A 46 -2.17 3.09 -3.46
N VAL A 47 -1.98 2.08 -2.62
CA VAL A 47 -2.92 0.95 -2.41
C VAL A 47 -3.34 0.85 -0.96
N TYR A 48 -2.41 0.88 -0.01
CA TYR A 48 -2.66 0.67 1.41
C TYR A 48 -3.72 1.62 1.99
N HIS A 49 -3.76 2.86 1.53
CA HIS A 49 -4.71 3.87 1.96
C HIS A 49 -6.17 3.64 1.49
N HIS A 50 -6.43 2.62 0.68
CA HIS A 50 -7.79 2.21 0.32
C HIS A 50 -8.43 1.26 1.34
N LEU A 51 -7.69 0.78 2.34
CA LEU A 51 -8.24 -0.05 3.41
C LEU A 51 -9.02 0.81 4.40
N ASP A 52 -10.31 0.56 4.52
CA ASP A 52 -11.28 1.43 5.20
C ASP A 52 -11.35 1.26 6.72
N ASN A 53 -10.64 0.26 7.26
CA ASN A 53 -10.63 0.01 8.70
C ASN A 53 -9.25 -0.38 9.24
N ASN A 54 -9.03 -0.10 10.53
CA ASN A 54 -7.76 -0.34 11.20
C ASN A 54 -7.37 -1.83 11.25
N ASN A 55 -8.34 -2.72 11.33
CA ASN A 55 -8.08 -4.15 11.40
C ASN A 55 -7.49 -4.67 10.08
N ASP A 56 -8.03 -4.25 8.94
CA ASP A 56 -7.52 -4.63 7.64
C ASP A 56 -6.17 -3.97 7.33
N ARG A 57 -5.96 -2.71 7.75
CA ARG A 57 -4.64 -2.07 7.68
C ARG A 57 -3.59 -2.86 8.48
N LYS A 58 -3.93 -3.25 9.70
CA LYS A 58 -3.06 -4.10 10.54
C LYS A 58 -2.76 -5.44 9.87
N LYS A 59 -3.79 -6.15 9.36
CA LYS A 59 -3.60 -7.43 8.66
C LYS A 59 -2.71 -7.30 7.43
N ALA A 60 -2.90 -6.25 6.63
CA ALA A 60 -2.08 -6.01 5.45
C ALA A 60 -0.60 -5.82 5.80
N LEU A 61 -0.28 -5.06 6.85
CA LEU A 61 1.08 -4.92 7.35
C LEU A 61 1.64 -6.25 7.87
N GLN A 62 0.83 -7.04 8.59
CA GLN A 62 1.21 -8.38 9.05
C GLN A 62 1.53 -9.33 7.90
N GLU A 63 0.71 -9.32 6.84
CA GLU A 63 0.93 -10.13 5.65
C GLU A 63 2.20 -9.70 4.90
N MET A 64 2.43 -8.39 4.73
CA MET A 64 3.69 -7.89 4.15
C MET A 64 4.89 -8.33 5.00
N TYR A 65 4.81 -8.24 6.33
CA TYR A 65 5.85 -8.72 7.22
C TYR A 65 6.09 -10.24 7.08
N ARG A 66 5.01 -11.02 7.02
CA ARG A 66 5.05 -12.48 6.93
C ARG A 66 5.75 -12.95 5.66
N ILE A 67 5.37 -12.40 4.49
CA ILE A 67 5.92 -12.85 3.19
C ILE A 67 7.31 -12.28 2.90
N LEU A 68 7.74 -11.22 3.59
CA LEU A 68 9.05 -10.62 3.44
C LEU A 68 10.11 -11.49 4.12
N LYS A 69 11.24 -11.71 3.45
CA LYS A 69 12.40 -12.39 4.04
C LYS A 69 13.05 -11.56 5.14
N PRO A 70 13.72 -12.18 6.12
CA PRO A 70 14.60 -11.45 7.04
C PRO A 70 15.62 -10.59 6.26
N GLY A 71 15.82 -9.35 6.67
CA GLY A 71 16.65 -8.36 5.95
C GLY A 71 16.01 -7.74 4.72
N GLY A 72 14.82 -8.19 4.30
CA GLY A 72 14.06 -7.63 3.19
C GLY A 72 13.45 -6.27 3.51
N GLN A 73 12.99 -5.57 2.49
CA GLN A 73 12.45 -4.21 2.62
C GLN A 73 11.04 -4.07 2.03
N VAL A 74 10.25 -3.19 2.65
CA VAL A 74 8.96 -2.71 2.12
C VAL A 74 9.09 -1.22 1.82
N PHE A 75 8.67 -0.84 0.62
CA PHE A 75 8.44 0.54 0.25
C PHE A 75 6.93 0.78 0.22
N ILE A 76 6.44 1.63 1.11
CA ILE A 76 5.01 1.94 1.22
C ILE A 76 4.78 3.44 1.03
N GLN A 77 3.86 3.79 0.12
CA GLN A 77 3.47 5.18 -0.16
C GLN A 77 1.97 5.35 0.03
N VAL A 78 1.60 6.39 0.78
CA VAL A 78 0.21 6.79 1.05
C VAL A 78 0.01 8.27 0.80
N TRP A 79 -1.23 8.70 0.55
CA TRP A 79 -1.54 10.12 0.43
C TRP A 79 -1.44 10.82 1.78
N ALA A 80 -0.74 11.96 1.78
CA ALA A 80 -0.58 12.83 2.94
C ALA A 80 -1.78 13.77 3.12
N MET A 81 -2.12 14.08 4.37
CA MET A 81 -3.05 15.16 4.71
C MET A 81 -2.46 16.51 4.28
N GLU A 82 -1.16 16.66 4.44
CA GLU A 82 -0.40 17.82 4.05
C GLU A 82 -0.20 17.83 2.53
N GLN A 83 -0.93 18.71 1.84
CA GLN A 83 -0.83 18.82 0.38
C GLN A 83 -0.06 20.08 -0.03
N PRO A 84 0.73 20.05 -1.11
CA PRO A 84 1.38 21.23 -1.67
C PRO A 84 0.36 22.34 -1.98
N ILE A 85 0.81 23.60 -1.89
CA ILE A 85 -0.06 24.78 -2.11
C ILE A 85 -0.78 24.69 -3.45
N ASN A 86 -0.08 24.25 -4.48
CA ASN A 86 -0.59 24.14 -5.85
C ASN A 86 -1.27 22.81 -6.16
N SER A 87 -1.40 21.91 -5.17
CA SER A 87 -2.08 20.64 -5.36
C SER A 87 -3.58 20.86 -5.62
N ARG A 88 -4.10 20.13 -6.61
CA ARG A 88 -5.56 20.05 -6.83
C ARG A 88 -6.28 19.27 -5.73
N ARG A 89 -5.53 18.43 -4.99
CA ARG A 89 -6.06 17.68 -3.84
C ARG A 89 -6.07 18.60 -2.62
N LYS A 90 -7.20 18.62 -1.91
CA LYS A 90 -7.35 19.32 -0.64
C LYS A 90 -8.16 18.42 0.27
N PHE A 91 -7.57 17.99 1.35
CA PHE A 91 -8.20 17.08 2.30
C PHE A 91 -8.51 17.82 3.60
N THR A 92 -9.71 17.59 4.14
CA THR A 92 -10.16 18.15 5.42
C THR A 92 -10.45 17.08 6.45
N LYS A 93 -10.57 15.83 6.01
CA LYS A 93 -10.86 14.67 6.84
C LYS A 93 -9.86 13.55 6.54
N ARG A 94 -9.67 12.66 7.52
CA ARG A 94 -8.85 11.47 7.33
C ARG A 94 -9.47 10.46 6.39
N ASP A 95 -10.80 10.33 6.45
CA ASP A 95 -11.55 9.37 5.66
C ASP A 95 -12.36 10.12 4.63
N GLU A 96 -12.02 9.92 3.37
CA GLU A 96 -12.58 10.65 2.23
C GLU A 96 -13.05 9.67 1.15
N MET A 97 -14.23 9.96 0.57
CA MET A 97 -14.69 9.35 -0.68
C MET A 97 -14.26 10.25 -1.82
N VAL A 98 -13.30 9.79 -2.61
CA VAL A 98 -12.73 10.60 -3.72
C VAL A 98 -13.30 10.10 -5.04
N PRO A 99 -13.95 10.99 -5.83
CA PRO A 99 -14.48 10.60 -7.12
C PRO A 99 -13.37 10.24 -8.11
N TRP A 100 -13.51 9.09 -8.73
CA TRP A 100 -12.64 8.61 -9.79
C TRP A 100 -13.39 8.50 -11.10
N LYS A 101 -12.93 9.22 -12.11
CA LYS A 101 -13.53 9.17 -13.44
C LYS A 101 -12.83 8.10 -14.29
N ASN A 102 -13.58 7.09 -14.70
CA ASN A 102 -13.13 6.06 -15.62
C ASN A 102 -12.99 6.59 -17.06
N LYS A 103 -12.33 5.81 -17.92
CA LYS A 103 -12.16 6.17 -19.35
C LYS A 103 -13.48 6.25 -20.12
N ASP A 104 -14.49 5.48 -19.71
CA ASP A 104 -15.84 5.49 -20.29
C ASP A 104 -16.72 6.65 -19.78
N GLY A 105 -16.16 7.48 -18.89
CA GLY A 105 -16.84 8.65 -18.31
C GLY A 105 -17.63 8.35 -17.02
N THR A 106 -17.74 7.10 -16.59
CA THR A 106 -18.35 6.74 -15.30
C THR A 106 -17.55 7.28 -14.14
N ILE A 107 -18.23 7.74 -13.09
CA ILE A 107 -17.61 8.22 -11.85
C ILE A 107 -17.91 7.20 -10.76
N LEU A 108 -16.85 6.71 -10.12
CA LEU A 108 -16.91 5.83 -8.96
C LEU A 108 -16.24 6.52 -7.77
N ASP A 109 -16.91 6.52 -6.63
CA ASP A 109 -16.29 7.00 -5.41
C ASP A 109 -15.37 5.91 -4.83
N ARG A 110 -14.13 6.28 -4.54
CA ARG A 110 -13.15 5.41 -3.90
C ARG A 110 -12.86 5.92 -2.51
N TYR A 111 -12.88 5.02 -1.54
CA TYR A 111 -12.46 5.32 -0.19
C TYR A 111 -10.95 5.53 -0.12
N TYR A 112 -10.53 6.54 0.64
CA TYR A 112 -9.15 6.83 1.00
C TYR A 112 -9.04 7.17 2.47
N HIS A 113 -8.09 6.55 3.15
CA HIS A 113 -7.58 7.03 4.43
C HIS A 113 -6.41 7.98 4.16
N ILE A 114 -6.55 9.24 4.53
CA ILE A 114 -5.56 10.29 4.28
C ILE A 114 -4.68 10.45 5.51
N TYR A 115 -3.40 10.26 5.36
CA TYR A 115 -2.45 10.14 6.45
C TYR A 115 -1.87 11.49 6.91
N PRO A 116 -2.18 12.00 8.13
CA PRO A 116 -1.40 13.05 8.75
C PRO A 116 0.03 12.56 9.05
N LYS A 117 0.96 13.51 9.17
CA LYS A 117 2.35 13.22 9.53
C LYS A 117 2.43 12.32 10.78
N GLY A 118 3.19 11.23 10.68
CA GLY A 118 3.47 10.32 11.79
C GLY A 118 2.38 9.28 12.08
N GLU A 119 1.26 9.26 11.35
CA GLU A 119 0.19 8.27 11.59
C GLU A 119 0.57 6.89 11.07
N LEU A 120 1.12 6.80 9.87
CA LEU A 120 1.58 5.52 9.30
C LEU A 120 2.65 4.88 10.17
N GLU A 121 3.60 5.68 10.68
CA GLU A 121 4.65 5.21 11.59
C GLU A 121 4.07 4.67 12.90
N LYS A 122 2.99 5.26 13.42
CA LYS A 122 2.30 4.74 14.61
C LYS A 122 1.65 3.39 14.33
N GLU A 123 0.96 3.24 13.18
CA GLU A 123 0.37 1.96 12.78
C GLU A 123 1.45 0.87 12.66
N ILE A 124 2.59 1.18 12.06
CA ILE A 124 3.71 0.25 11.90
C ILE A 124 4.30 -0.15 13.25
N ASN A 125 4.50 0.80 14.16
CA ASN A 125 5.09 0.54 15.48
C ASN A 125 4.16 -0.22 16.43
N LEU A 126 2.85 -0.31 16.13
CA LEU A 126 1.88 -1.10 16.89
C LEU A 126 1.83 -2.57 16.46
N LEU A 127 2.58 -2.96 15.44
CA LEU A 127 2.68 -4.37 15.02
C LEU A 127 3.56 -5.18 15.98
N GLU A 128 3.21 -6.45 16.14
CA GLU A 128 4.03 -7.46 16.79
C GLU A 128 4.04 -8.75 15.93
N PRO A 129 5.20 -9.16 15.39
CA PRO A 129 6.48 -8.43 15.34
C PRO A 129 6.40 -7.20 14.43
N ASN A 130 7.19 -6.18 14.71
CA ASN A 130 7.19 -4.92 13.98
C ASN A 130 8.30 -4.82 12.94
N PHE A 131 8.11 -3.92 11.96
CA PHE A 131 9.15 -3.47 11.06
C PHE A 131 10.09 -2.48 11.75
N GLU A 132 11.33 -2.43 11.32
CA GLU A 132 12.21 -1.29 11.56
C GLU A 132 11.97 -0.22 10.48
N ILE A 133 11.61 1.00 10.89
CA ILE A 133 11.43 2.12 9.97
C ILE A 133 12.81 2.68 9.62
N LYS A 134 13.25 2.49 8.38
CA LYS A 134 14.58 2.95 7.90
C LYS A 134 14.55 4.38 7.42
N GLN A 135 13.44 4.80 6.80
CA GLN A 135 13.32 6.13 6.22
C GLN A 135 11.86 6.56 6.13
N VAL A 136 11.62 7.84 6.34
CA VAL A 136 10.33 8.52 6.11
C VAL A 136 10.58 9.75 5.26
N ILE A 137 9.90 9.87 4.14
CA ILE A 137 10.01 10.99 3.21
C ILE A 137 8.62 11.56 2.97
N TYR A 138 8.53 12.89 2.91
CA TYR A 138 7.38 13.59 2.34
C TYR A 138 7.73 14.05 0.93
N GLU A 139 6.93 13.67 -0.05
CA GLU A 139 7.12 14.06 -1.43
C GLU A 139 5.78 14.28 -2.14
N GLU A 140 5.59 15.49 -2.68
CA GLU A 140 4.45 15.85 -3.53
C GLU A 140 3.07 15.43 -2.97
N GLY A 141 2.86 15.63 -1.66
CA GLY A 141 1.62 15.28 -0.98
C GLY A 141 1.48 13.78 -0.64
N ASN A 142 2.58 13.08 -0.53
CA ASN A 142 2.63 11.68 -0.12
C ASN A 142 3.59 11.49 1.05
N TRP A 143 3.26 10.56 1.94
CA TRP A 143 4.19 9.99 2.90
C TRP A 143 4.74 8.69 2.34
N ILE A 144 6.06 8.55 2.33
CA ILE A 144 6.80 7.40 1.83
C ILE A 144 7.61 6.83 2.97
N ASN A 145 7.38 5.57 3.29
CA ASN A 145 8.11 4.85 4.33
C ASN A 145 8.88 3.69 3.72
N THR A 146 10.17 3.59 4.04
CA THR A 146 10.98 2.40 3.77
C THR A 146 11.14 1.65 5.09
N LEU A 147 10.69 0.41 5.09
CA LEU A 147 10.67 -0.47 6.25
C LEU A 147 11.58 -1.66 6.01
N SER A 148 12.13 -2.27 7.08
CA SER A 148 12.85 -3.53 6.98
C SER A 148 12.36 -4.54 8.00
N LYS A 149 12.42 -5.81 7.64
CA LYS A 149 12.24 -6.93 8.55
C LYS A 149 13.59 -7.30 9.16
N SER A 150 13.69 -7.35 10.48
CA SER A 150 14.90 -7.79 11.19
C SER A 150 15.31 -9.20 10.78
N PHE A 151 16.59 -9.51 10.94
CA PHE A 151 17.14 -10.86 10.70
C PHE A 151 16.67 -11.87 11.72
#